data_6396d7bb7961cec844dc44b54644adb1
#
_entry.id   6396d7bb7961cec844dc44b54644adb1
#
_cell.length_a   1.000
_cell.length_b   1.000
_cell.length_c   1.000
_cell.angle_alpha   90.00
_cell.angle_beta   90.00
_cell.angle_gamma   90.00
#
_symmetry.space_group_name_H-M   'P 1'
#
loop_
_entity.id
_entity.type
_entity.pdbx_description
1 polymer ?
#
loop_
_entity_poly.entity_id
_entity_poly.type
_entity_poly.pdbx_seq_one_letter_code
_entity_poly.pdbx_strand_id
1 'polypeptide(L)'
;MRDFKIRLIIIILCIGIFSLIIYFQRDKYSEVSQDLIYEVATRENFKILDYEIKNDVERPFAYVFFERRYKIGVYWIMVKNNKLNYGEMLLMGGSSKSKVETIGMGSGYPYELIRIHDEDILNKGKVILFSFGNKKQYQLSMNKNKKDYMIVGDYEEGVQSSSSSLVILDDNDQIIYEEDL
;
A
#
# COMPACT_ATOMS: atom_id res chain seq x y z
N MET A 1 41.34 -38.16 22.09
CA MET A 1 40.16 -38.46 21.25
C MET A 1 38.82 -38.19 21.96
N ARG A 2 38.64 -38.50 23.23
CA ARG A 2 37.42 -38.32 24.02
C ARG A 2 37.04 -36.83 24.15
N ASP A 3 38.01 -35.96 24.48
CA ASP A 3 37.80 -34.53 24.66
C ASP A 3 37.41 -33.81 23.38
N PHE A 4 37.92 -34.25 22.22
CA PHE A 4 37.53 -33.69 20.93
C PHE A 4 36.05 -34.00 20.61
N LYS A 5 35.57 -35.21 20.88
CA LYS A 5 34.17 -35.59 20.67
C LYS A 5 33.23 -34.78 21.57
N ILE A 6 33.60 -34.57 22.84
CA ILE A 6 32.82 -33.76 23.78
C ILE A 6 32.73 -32.31 23.31
N ARG A 7 33.82 -31.69 22.91
CA ARG A 7 33.83 -30.32 22.38
C ARG A 7 32.98 -30.19 21.14
N LEU A 8 33.02 -31.16 20.22
CA LEU A 8 32.20 -31.15 19.01
C LEU A 8 30.71 -31.23 19.33
N ILE A 9 30.30 -32.08 20.30
CA ILE A 9 28.91 -32.19 20.76
C ILE A 9 28.43 -30.86 21.35
N ILE A 10 29.25 -30.22 22.18
CA ILE A 10 28.90 -28.93 22.78
C ILE A 10 28.69 -27.85 21.69
N ILE A 11 29.57 -27.80 20.69
CA ILE A 11 29.44 -26.83 19.57
C ILE A 11 28.13 -27.06 18.81
N ILE A 12 27.80 -28.31 18.48
CA ILE A 12 26.56 -28.65 17.76
C ILE A 12 25.34 -28.22 18.62
N LEU A 13 25.39 -28.48 19.91
CA LEU A 13 24.30 -28.13 20.82
C LEU A 13 24.12 -26.61 20.96
N CYS A 14 25.23 -25.85 21.02
CA CYS A 14 25.19 -24.37 21.02
C CYS A 14 24.62 -23.81 19.72
N ILE A 15 25.02 -24.38 18.56
CA ILE A 15 24.47 -23.95 17.25
C ILE A 15 22.97 -24.26 17.20
N GLY A 16 22.54 -25.43 17.68
CA GLY A 16 21.13 -25.80 17.72
C GLY A 16 20.30 -24.86 18.58
N ILE A 17 20.78 -24.55 19.79
CA ILE A 17 20.11 -23.60 20.70
C ILE A 17 20.06 -22.20 20.08
N PHE A 18 21.15 -21.73 19.50
CA PHE A 18 21.21 -20.42 18.85
C PHE A 18 20.25 -20.32 17.65
N SER A 19 20.18 -21.36 16.85
CA SER A 19 19.22 -21.45 15.72
C SER A 19 17.77 -21.44 16.21
N LEU A 20 17.46 -22.12 17.30
CA LEU A 20 16.13 -22.10 17.93
C LEU A 20 15.79 -20.68 18.44
N ILE A 21 16.72 -20.00 19.12
CA ILE A 21 16.52 -18.64 19.60
C ILE A 21 16.20 -17.69 18.42
N ILE A 22 16.97 -17.76 17.34
CA ILE A 22 16.73 -16.95 16.12
C ILE A 22 15.34 -17.28 15.55
N TYR A 23 14.99 -18.57 15.45
CA TYR A 23 13.69 -18.98 14.94
C TYR A 23 12.51 -18.44 15.77
N PHE A 24 12.61 -18.50 17.10
CA PHE A 24 11.57 -17.98 18.00
C PHE A 24 11.52 -16.46 18.09
N GLN A 25 12.62 -15.77 17.80
CA GLN A 25 12.68 -14.30 17.75
C GLN A 25 12.26 -13.72 16.40
N ARG A 26 12.08 -14.58 15.38
CA ARG A 26 11.65 -14.12 14.06
C ARG A 26 10.26 -13.50 14.14
N ASP A 27 10.13 -12.29 13.62
CA ASP A 27 8.85 -11.61 13.51
C ASP A 27 7.85 -12.48 12.72
N LYS A 28 6.66 -12.62 13.28
CA LYS A 28 5.55 -13.33 12.63
C LYS A 28 4.56 -12.30 12.13
N TYR A 29 4.29 -12.35 10.85
CA TYR A 29 3.28 -11.52 10.23
C TYR A 29 2.03 -12.34 9.94
N SER A 30 0.86 -11.72 10.06
CA SER A 30 -0.43 -12.34 9.78
C SER A 30 -1.20 -11.49 8.78
N GLU A 31 -2.14 -12.10 8.11
CA GLU A 31 -3.02 -11.42 7.15
C GLU A 31 -3.76 -10.24 7.78
N VAL A 32 -4.00 -9.23 6.95
CA VAL A 32 -4.85 -8.09 7.31
C VAL A 32 -6.23 -8.35 6.74
N SER A 33 -7.27 -8.23 7.59
CA SER A 33 -8.66 -8.35 7.17
C SER A 33 -9.32 -6.98 7.00
N GLN A 34 -10.42 -6.95 6.27
CA GLN A 34 -11.24 -5.77 6.14
C GLN A 34 -11.77 -5.27 7.51
N ASP A 35 -12.11 -6.19 8.42
CA ASP A 35 -12.60 -5.83 9.75
C ASP A 35 -11.56 -5.06 10.56
N LEU A 36 -10.28 -5.44 10.44
CA LEU A 36 -9.18 -4.70 11.08
C LEU A 36 -9.05 -3.27 10.53
N ILE A 37 -9.28 -3.08 9.24
CA ILE A 37 -9.28 -1.74 8.63
C ILE A 37 -10.39 -0.88 9.24
N TYR A 38 -11.61 -1.42 9.35
CA TYR A 38 -12.73 -0.70 9.96
C TYR A 38 -12.53 -0.46 11.47
N GLU A 39 -11.89 -1.39 12.17
CA GLU A 39 -11.51 -1.20 13.58
C GLU A 39 -10.56 0.00 13.73
N VAL A 40 -9.50 0.08 12.90
CA VAL A 40 -8.55 1.20 12.91
C VAL A 40 -9.27 2.50 12.55
N ALA A 41 -10.10 2.51 11.51
CA ALA A 41 -10.83 3.69 11.08
C ALA A 41 -11.74 4.24 12.19
N THR A 42 -12.40 3.35 12.91
CA THR A 42 -13.26 3.72 14.05
C THR A 42 -12.42 4.28 15.21
N ARG A 43 -11.32 3.62 15.55
CA ARG A 43 -10.41 4.02 16.64
C ARG A 43 -9.77 5.39 16.39
N GLU A 44 -9.31 5.61 15.15
CA GLU A 44 -8.63 6.84 14.73
C GLU A 44 -9.59 7.94 14.22
N ASN A 45 -10.88 7.64 14.18
CA ASN A 45 -11.95 8.55 13.76
C ASN A 45 -11.71 9.17 12.39
N PHE A 46 -11.55 8.34 11.37
CA PHE A 46 -11.45 8.77 9.98
C PHE A 46 -12.45 8.03 9.07
N LYS A 47 -12.76 8.65 7.94
CA LYS A 47 -13.57 8.06 6.88
C LYS A 47 -12.67 7.33 5.90
N ILE A 48 -12.95 6.06 5.62
CA ILE A 48 -12.31 5.30 4.56
C ILE A 48 -12.84 5.79 3.21
N LEU A 49 -11.93 6.10 2.29
CA LEU A 49 -12.23 6.49 0.91
C LEU A 49 -11.98 5.32 -0.04
N ASP A 50 -10.85 4.64 0.14
CA ASP A 50 -10.47 3.42 -0.56
C ASP A 50 -9.45 2.63 0.25
N TYR A 51 -9.19 1.36 -0.10
CA TYR A 51 -8.11 0.58 0.52
C TYR A 51 -7.64 -0.54 -0.40
N GLU A 52 -6.40 -0.97 -0.18
CA GLU A 52 -5.82 -2.14 -0.84
C GLU A 52 -5.16 -3.03 0.22
N ILE A 53 -5.42 -4.34 0.16
CA ILE A 53 -4.86 -5.35 1.04
C ILE A 53 -3.88 -6.21 0.24
N LYS A 54 -2.65 -6.34 0.72
CA LYS A 54 -1.59 -7.19 0.17
C LYS A 54 -1.28 -8.31 1.17
N ASN A 55 -1.99 -9.44 1.03
CA ASN A 55 -1.79 -10.63 1.87
C ASN A 55 -0.87 -11.68 1.23
N ASP A 56 -0.61 -11.56 -0.07
CA ASP A 56 0.23 -12.46 -0.87
C ASP A 56 1.73 -12.12 -0.83
N VAL A 57 2.15 -11.38 0.19
CA VAL A 57 3.52 -10.89 0.36
C VAL A 57 4.13 -11.41 1.67
N GLU A 58 5.48 -11.38 1.79
CA GLU A 58 6.19 -11.86 3.00
C GLU A 58 5.73 -11.16 4.29
N ARG A 59 5.36 -9.89 4.18
CA ARG A 59 4.85 -9.05 5.29
C ARG A 59 3.51 -8.47 4.89
N PRO A 60 2.42 -9.19 5.12
CA PRO A 60 1.08 -8.73 4.80
C PRO A 60 0.77 -7.35 5.39
N PHE A 61 0.15 -6.50 4.60
CA PHE A 61 -0.23 -5.15 4.99
C PHE A 61 -1.48 -4.67 4.26
N ALA A 62 -2.04 -3.56 4.73
CA ALA A 62 -3.02 -2.78 3.99
C ALA A 62 -2.60 -1.32 3.94
N TYR A 63 -2.87 -0.67 2.80
CA TYR A 63 -2.94 0.78 2.71
C TYR A 63 -4.40 1.21 2.71
N VAL A 64 -4.70 2.29 3.43
CA VAL A 64 -6.05 2.84 3.55
C VAL A 64 -6.01 4.31 3.20
N PHE A 65 -6.67 4.65 2.10
CA PHE A 65 -6.92 6.03 1.72
C PHE A 65 -8.05 6.58 2.59
N PHE A 66 -7.77 7.64 3.32
CA PHE A 66 -8.70 8.16 4.32
C PHE A 66 -8.91 9.67 4.23
N GLU A 67 -10.02 10.12 4.77
CA GLU A 67 -10.33 11.54 4.99
C GLU A 67 -10.60 11.79 6.48
N ARG A 68 -9.94 12.82 7.03
CA ARG A 68 -10.15 13.29 8.40
C ARG A 68 -10.04 14.80 8.47
N ARG A 69 -11.11 15.49 8.86
CA ARG A 69 -11.13 16.95 9.07
C ARG A 69 -10.57 17.74 7.87
N TYR A 70 -11.06 17.50 6.67
CA TYR A 70 -10.62 18.15 5.43
C TYR A 70 -9.20 17.79 4.96
N LYS A 71 -8.56 16.82 5.59
CA LYS A 71 -7.29 16.28 5.16
C LYS A 71 -7.49 14.88 4.62
N ILE A 72 -6.75 14.57 3.57
CA ILE A 72 -6.67 13.23 3.00
C ILE A 72 -5.29 12.65 3.25
N GLY A 73 -5.19 11.35 3.34
CA GLY A 73 -3.92 10.71 3.60
C GLY A 73 -3.98 9.20 3.48
N VAL A 74 -2.89 8.56 3.86
CA VAL A 74 -2.73 7.11 3.87
C VAL A 74 -2.39 6.63 5.26
N TYR A 75 -3.12 5.62 5.73
CA TYR A 75 -2.71 4.75 6.82
C TYR A 75 -2.11 3.46 6.26
N TRP A 76 -1.03 2.99 6.87
CA TRP A 76 -0.61 1.61 6.73
C TRP A 76 -1.09 0.80 7.93
N ILE A 77 -1.47 -0.45 7.69
CA ILE A 77 -1.96 -1.39 8.71
C ILE A 77 -1.25 -2.72 8.51
N MET A 78 -0.80 -3.33 9.61
CA MET A 78 -0.08 -4.60 9.60
C MET A 78 -0.33 -5.35 10.91
N VAL A 79 -0.38 -6.67 10.86
CA VAL A 79 -0.42 -7.53 12.05
C VAL A 79 0.93 -8.21 12.24
N LYS A 80 1.64 -7.83 13.30
CA LYS A 80 2.97 -8.37 13.64
C LYS A 80 2.95 -8.97 15.03
N ASN A 81 3.36 -10.23 15.19
CA ASN A 81 3.37 -10.94 16.47
C ASN A 81 1.99 -10.90 17.18
N ASN A 82 0.92 -11.10 16.42
CA ASN A 82 -0.48 -11.00 16.86
C ASN A 82 -0.87 -9.63 17.44
N LYS A 83 -0.11 -8.59 17.13
CA LYS A 83 -0.42 -7.21 17.49
C LYS A 83 -0.72 -6.40 16.26
N LEU A 84 -1.81 -5.66 16.32
CA LEU A 84 -2.18 -4.70 15.30
C LEU A 84 -1.24 -3.49 15.38
N ASN A 85 -0.54 -3.22 14.28
CA ASN A 85 0.34 -2.08 14.11
C ASN A 85 -0.20 -1.24 12.95
N TYR A 86 -0.28 0.05 13.13
CA TYR A 86 -0.74 0.97 12.11
C TYR A 86 -0.18 2.36 12.34
N GLY A 87 -0.17 3.17 11.28
CA GLY A 87 0.30 4.54 11.37
C GLY A 87 -0.08 5.36 10.14
N GLU A 88 -0.12 6.66 10.32
CA GLU A 88 -0.32 7.62 9.26
C GLU A 88 1.00 7.81 8.51
N MET A 89 0.98 7.65 7.19
CA MET A 89 2.18 7.79 6.34
C MET A 89 2.22 9.15 5.65
N LEU A 90 1.08 9.61 5.19
CA LEU A 90 0.95 10.83 4.41
C LEU A 90 -0.34 11.53 4.81
N LEU A 91 -0.27 12.84 4.98
CA LEU A 91 -1.42 13.69 5.25
C LEU A 91 -1.31 14.98 4.45
N MET A 92 -2.32 15.28 3.66
CA MET A 92 -2.39 16.50 2.87
C MET A 92 -3.68 17.27 3.12
N GLY A 93 -3.62 18.60 2.93
CA GLY A 93 -4.82 19.44 2.93
C GLY A 93 -5.53 19.29 1.59
N GLY A 94 -6.76 18.77 1.62
CA GLY A 94 -7.56 18.63 0.41
C GLY A 94 -8.12 19.97 -0.06
N SER A 95 -7.45 20.63 -0.98
CA SER A 95 -7.98 21.79 -1.71
C SER A 95 -7.18 21.97 -3.00
N SER A 96 -7.51 21.19 -4.01
CA SER A 96 -6.94 21.37 -5.34
C SER A 96 -7.95 22.04 -6.27
N LYS A 97 -7.43 22.92 -7.15
CA LYS A 97 -8.17 23.46 -8.29
C LYS A 97 -8.01 22.59 -9.54
N SER A 98 -7.23 21.50 -9.43
CA SER A 98 -7.00 20.56 -10.52
C SER A 98 -8.24 19.69 -10.78
N LYS A 99 -8.40 19.23 -12.02
CA LYS A 99 -9.47 18.28 -12.39
C LYS A 99 -9.28 16.93 -11.72
N VAL A 100 -8.03 16.51 -11.60
CA VAL A 100 -7.61 15.31 -10.90
C VAL A 100 -6.47 15.69 -9.96
N GLU A 101 -6.49 15.19 -8.76
CA GLU A 101 -5.46 15.37 -7.75
C GLU A 101 -4.83 14.00 -7.48
N THR A 102 -3.50 13.95 -7.50
CA THR A 102 -2.74 12.74 -7.28
C THR A 102 -1.74 12.92 -6.15
N ILE A 103 -1.53 11.88 -5.37
CA ILE A 103 -0.59 11.88 -4.25
C ILE A 103 -0.09 10.47 -4.05
N GLY A 104 1.22 10.28 -4.14
CA GLY A 104 1.78 8.95 -4.01
C GLY A 104 3.13 8.87 -3.37
N MET A 105 3.61 7.65 -3.26
CA MET A 105 4.96 7.31 -2.83
C MET A 105 5.54 6.23 -3.73
N GLY A 106 6.73 6.49 -4.26
CA GLY A 106 7.37 5.66 -5.28
C GLY A 106 8.35 4.60 -4.75
N SER A 107 8.36 4.26 -3.46
CA SER A 107 9.33 3.31 -2.89
C SER A 107 8.66 2.15 -2.15
N GLY A 108 9.33 0.99 -2.11
CA GLY A 108 8.81 -0.21 -1.47
C GLY A 108 7.63 -0.80 -2.25
N TYR A 109 6.46 -0.81 -1.67
CA TYR A 109 5.19 -0.99 -2.38
C TYR A 109 4.67 0.39 -2.76
N PRO A 110 4.92 0.88 -3.99
CA PRO A 110 4.51 2.20 -4.38
C PRO A 110 2.99 2.29 -4.43
N TYR A 111 2.46 3.45 -4.08
CA TYR A 111 1.04 3.70 -4.18
C TYR A 111 0.77 5.08 -4.74
N GLU A 112 -0.40 5.22 -5.36
CA GLU A 112 -0.94 6.50 -5.81
C GLU A 112 -2.39 6.63 -5.37
N LEU A 113 -2.72 7.78 -4.78
CA LEU A 113 -4.06 8.20 -4.47
C LEU A 113 -4.52 9.13 -5.59
N ILE A 114 -5.70 8.86 -6.13
CA ILE A 114 -6.27 9.60 -7.23
C ILE A 114 -7.64 10.12 -6.78
N ARG A 115 -7.80 11.45 -6.74
CA ARG A 115 -9.09 12.09 -6.47
C ARG A 115 -9.53 12.86 -7.70
N ILE A 116 -10.71 12.53 -8.20
CA ILE A 116 -11.29 13.17 -9.38
C ILE A 116 -12.30 14.23 -8.93
N HIS A 117 -12.07 15.47 -9.33
CA HIS A 117 -12.92 16.63 -9.03
C HIS A 117 -13.83 17.03 -10.19
N ASP A 118 -13.43 16.66 -11.42
CA ASP A 118 -14.14 17.03 -12.64
C ASP A 118 -15.31 16.08 -12.89
N GLU A 119 -16.53 16.66 -12.95
CA GLU A 119 -17.77 15.91 -13.18
C GLU A 119 -17.82 15.23 -14.54
N ASP A 120 -17.22 15.83 -15.58
CA ASP A 120 -17.17 15.22 -16.92
C ASP A 120 -16.32 13.98 -16.92
N ILE A 121 -15.17 13.99 -16.23
CA ILE A 121 -14.30 12.83 -16.06
C ILE A 121 -15.02 11.74 -15.25
N LEU A 122 -15.70 12.09 -14.15
CA LEU A 122 -16.47 11.14 -13.34
C LEU A 122 -17.59 10.47 -14.14
N ASN A 123 -18.27 11.21 -14.99
CA ASN A 123 -19.40 10.69 -15.77
C ASN A 123 -18.98 9.85 -16.96
N LYS A 124 -17.89 10.19 -17.65
CA LYS A 124 -17.44 9.55 -18.88
C LYS A 124 -16.39 8.47 -18.64
N GLY A 125 -15.55 8.64 -17.59
CA GLY A 125 -14.45 7.74 -17.29
C GLY A 125 -14.90 6.33 -16.98
N LYS A 126 -14.16 5.35 -17.49
CA LYS A 126 -14.38 3.92 -17.30
C LYS A 126 -13.18 3.22 -16.69
N VAL A 127 -12.00 3.64 -17.11
CA VAL A 127 -10.75 2.98 -16.75
C VAL A 127 -9.72 4.03 -16.37
N ILE A 128 -9.08 3.81 -15.24
CA ILE A 128 -7.86 4.51 -14.85
C ILE A 128 -6.69 3.60 -15.18
N LEU A 129 -5.75 4.09 -15.97
CA LEU A 129 -4.45 3.48 -16.22
C LEU A 129 -3.40 4.32 -15.49
N PHE A 130 -2.60 3.68 -14.66
CA PHE A 130 -1.52 4.35 -13.95
C PHE A 130 -0.21 3.58 -14.12
N SER A 131 0.84 4.30 -14.47
CA SER A 131 2.18 3.72 -14.60
C SER A 131 3.09 4.36 -13.56
N PHE A 132 3.65 3.53 -12.67
CA PHE A 132 4.75 3.98 -11.83
C PHE A 132 6.04 4.13 -12.64
N GLY A 133 7.04 4.78 -12.07
CA GLY A 133 8.30 5.05 -12.74
C GLY A 133 9.05 3.84 -13.33
N ASN A 134 8.72 2.62 -12.93
CA ASN A 134 9.19 1.37 -13.53
C ASN A 134 8.50 1.01 -14.86
N LYS A 135 7.61 1.87 -15.35
CA LYS A 135 6.78 1.68 -16.55
C LYS A 135 5.78 0.52 -16.48
N LYS A 136 5.62 -0.11 -15.33
CA LYS A 136 4.57 -1.10 -15.12
C LYS A 136 3.23 -0.39 -15.01
N GLN A 137 2.29 -0.79 -15.85
CA GLN A 137 0.96 -0.21 -15.90
C GLN A 137 -0.01 -1.00 -15.03
N TYR A 138 -0.80 -0.29 -14.25
CA TYR A 138 -1.88 -0.78 -13.41
C TYR A 138 -3.20 -0.22 -13.90
N GLN A 139 -4.26 -1.01 -13.77
CA GLN A 139 -5.58 -0.66 -14.27
C GLN A 139 -6.62 -0.76 -13.16
N LEU A 140 -7.47 0.27 -13.04
CA LEU A 140 -8.65 0.25 -12.19
C LEU A 140 -9.91 0.57 -13.00
N SER A 141 -10.99 -0.15 -12.70
CA SER A 141 -12.31 0.21 -13.23
C SER A 141 -12.90 1.37 -12.44
N MET A 142 -13.43 2.36 -13.14
CA MET A 142 -14.11 3.50 -12.53
C MET A 142 -15.57 3.20 -12.24
N ASN A 143 -16.06 3.78 -11.13
CA ASN A 143 -17.46 3.77 -10.75
C ASN A 143 -17.96 5.23 -10.66
N LYS A 144 -19.07 5.56 -11.31
CA LYS A 144 -19.65 6.92 -11.36
C LYS A 144 -19.92 7.54 -9.98
N ASN A 145 -20.13 6.70 -8.95
CA ASN A 145 -20.37 7.16 -7.59
C ASN A 145 -19.11 7.25 -6.72
N LYS A 146 -17.94 6.93 -7.28
CA LYS A 146 -16.66 6.92 -6.58
C LYS A 146 -15.72 7.94 -7.23
N LYS A 147 -15.21 8.85 -6.43
CA LYS A 147 -14.26 9.87 -6.88
C LYS A 147 -12.83 9.66 -6.38
N ASP A 148 -12.67 8.79 -5.40
CA ASP A 148 -11.41 8.51 -4.73
C ASP A 148 -10.96 7.09 -5.06
N TYR A 149 -9.74 6.94 -5.57
CA TYR A 149 -9.17 5.66 -5.98
C TYR A 149 -7.77 5.51 -5.41
N MET A 150 -7.37 4.27 -5.15
CA MET A 150 -6.00 3.95 -4.76
C MET A 150 -5.46 2.83 -5.65
N ILE A 151 -4.22 3.01 -6.09
CA ILE A 151 -3.45 2.00 -6.80
C ILE A 151 -2.22 1.68 -5.96
N VAL A 152 -1.94 0.40 -5.77
CA VAL A 152 -0.73 -0.09 -5.09
C VAL A 152 0.05 -0.98 -6.04
N GLY A 153 1.28 -0.59 -6.32
CA GLY A 153 2.19 -1.33 -7.18
C GLY A 153 2.83 -2.52 -6.48
N ASP A 154 3.62 -3.27 -7.24
CA ASP A 154 4.45 -4.34 -6.71
C ASP A 154 5.69 -3.77 -6.02
N TYR A 155 6.29 -4.58 -5.14
CA TYR A 155 7.51 -4.18 -4.43
C TYR A 155 8.67 -3.91 -5.39
N GLU A 156 9.33 -2.77 -5.17
CA GLU A 156 10.55 -2.39 -5.87
C GLU A 156 11.60 -1.85 -4.91
N GLU A 157 12.85 -2.32 -5.09
CA GLU A 157 13.98 -1.80 -4.32
C GLU A 157 14.36 -0.40 -4.81
N GLY A 158 14.49 0.52 -3.87
CA GLY A 158 14.92 1.88 -4.12
C GLY A 158 13.77 2.87 -4.32
N VAL A 159 14.16 4.11 -4.56
CA VAL A 159 13.22 5.19 -4.86
C VAL A 159 12.97 5.19 -6.37
N GLN A 160 11.73 5.09 -6.77
CA GLN A 160 11.35 5.26 -8.17
C GLN A 160 11.53 6.73 -8.54
N SER A 161 12.61 7.03 -9.24
CA SER A 161 13.02 8.40 -9.59
C SER A 161 12.48 8.88 -10.94
N SER A 162 11.73 8.03 -11.65
CA SER A 162 11.19 8.35 -12.96
C SER A 162 9.74 8.79 -12.89
N SER A 163 9.33 9.60 -13.86
CA SER A 163 7.97 10.11 -14.00
C SER A 163 6.92 9.00 -14.00
N SER A 164 5.90 9.15 -13.18
CA SER A 164 4.68 8.37 -13.27
C SER A 164 3.75 8.97 -14.31
N SER A 165 2.78 8.21 -14.81
CA SER A 165 1.76 8.74 -15.71
C SER A 165 0.38 8.23 -15.33
N LEU A 166 -0.61 9.09 -15.50
CA LEU A 166 -2.02 8.83 -15.28
C LEU A 166 -2.80 9.05 -16.56
N VAL A 167 -3.56 8.06 -16.98
CA VAL A 167 -4.47 8.14 -18.14
C VAL A 167 -5.86 7.69 -17.72
N ILE A 168 -6.89 8.41 -18.11
CA ILE A 168 -8.28 8.00 -17.91
C ILE A 168 -8.94 7.82 -19.28
N LEU A 169 -9.54 6.66 -19.48
CA LEU A 169 -10.23 6.26 -20.70
C LEU A 169 -11.75 6.27 -20.51
N ASP A 170 -12.48 6.55 -21.57
CA ASP A 170 -13.93 6.38 -21.65
C ASP A 170 -14.34 4.95 -22.07
N ASP A 171 -15.63 4.73 -22.36
CA ASP A 171 -16.18 3.44 -22.78
C ASP A 171 -15.85 3.06 -24.24
N ASN A 172 -15.20 3.94 -24.99
CA ASN A 172 -14.69 3.68 -26.35
C ASN A 172 -13.16 3.60 -26.39
N ASP A 173 -12.50 3.44 -25.21
CA ASP A 173 -11.05 3.46 -25.04
C ASP A 173 -10.37 4.77 -25.50
N GLN A 174 -11.14 5.88 -25.51
CA GLN A 174 -10.58 7.20 -25.86
C GLN A 174 -10.04 7.88 -24.59
N ILE A 175 -8.89 8.51 -24.73
CA ILE A 175 -8.26 9.28 -23.64
C ILE A 175 -9.11 10.53 -23.38
N ILE A 176 -9.63 10.65 -22.16
CA ILE A 176 -10.37 11.83 -21.69
C ILE A 176 -9.58 12.66 -20.69
N TYR A 177 -8.53 12.07 -20.13
CA TYR A 177 -7.56 12.76 -19.26
C TYR A 177 -6.21 12.08 -19.32
N GLU A 178 -5.14 12.87 -19.34
CA GLU A 178 -3.76 12.39 -19.30
C GLU A 178 -2.88 13.40 -18.54
N GLU A 179 -1.98 12.89 -17.70
CA GLU A 179 -1.03 13.68 -16.93
C GLU A 179 0.25 12.89 -16.70
N ASP A 180 1.40 13.54 -16.95
CA ASP A 180 2.72 13.07 -16.52
C ASP A 180 3.04 13.70 -15.15
N LEU A 181 3.42 12.84 -14.17
CA LEU A 181 3.58 13.17 -12.75
C LEU A 181 5.05 13.15 -12.31
#